data_0438e9c10291671ee56da750db099b89
#
_entry.id   0438e9c10291671ee56da750db099b89
#
_cell.length_a   1.000
_cell.length_b   1.000
_cell.length_c   1.000
_cell.angle_alpha   90.00
_cell.angle_beta   90.00
_cell.angle_gamma   90.00
#
_symmetry.space_group_name_H-M   'P 1'
#
loop_
_entity.id
_entity.type
_entity.pdbx_description
1 polymer ?
#
loop_
_entity_poly.entity_id
_entity_poly.type
_entity_poly.pdbx_seq_one_letter_code
_entity_poly.pdbx_strand_id
1 'polypeptide(L)'
;MKLSIKIQLSIMMFLQFFIWGAWFVTMGTFLSQNLTATGAETAMAYSTQSWGAIIAPFIIGLIADRFFNAERILGVLHLAGGGLMLMMFGAESFDDFYPYVLGYMILYMPTLALVNSVSFYQMKDAAKEFSLIRVFGTVGWIIAGTLISYYFSWDSSSSVADGMLKNTFLMAAYASFALGAFSFFLPKTPPSSSADDKVSMRQILGLDALKLFNDKNYLIFFISSILLCIPLAFYYQNANPFLTEIGLSNPTGKMAWGQVSEVIFMLLLPYFLIRLGLKKTLLIGMLAWVLRYLLFAYGNADEKTAMLIVGILLHGICYDFFFVTGQIYTDAKAGPKIKSAAQGLITLATYGIGMLIGFWSAGKIYDAYTIEGVNQWKDIWLAPAGFAFLILVLFLLVFKNEKIEVNE
;
A
#
# COMPACT_ATOMS: atom_id res chain seq x y z
N MET A 1 15.51 -13.66 -19.82
CA MET A 1 16.41 -12.69 -19.09
C MET A 1 17.67 -13.37 -18.62
N LYS A 2 18.85 -12.67 -18.59
CA LYS A 2 20.10 -13.20 -18.01
C LYS A 2 19.96 -13.35 -16.50
N LEU A 3 20.59 -14.38 -15.90
CA LEU A 3 20.51 -14.65 -14.45
C LEU A 3 20.99 -13.46 -13.60
N SER A 4 22.08 -12.79 -14.01
CA SER A 4 22.60 -11.61 -13.31
C SER A 4 21.60 -10.46 -13.25
N ILE A 5 20.88 -10.21 -14.35
CA ILE A 5 19.83 -9.17 -14.40
C ILE A 5 18.65 -9.58 -13.49
N LYS A 6 18.25 -10.86 -13.52
CA LYS A 6 17.18 -11.36 -12.64
C LYS A 6 17.52 -11.13 -11.16
N ILE A 7 18.76 -11.42 -10.75
CA ILE A 7 19.22 -11.19 -9.38
C ILE A 7 19.20 -9.70 -9.04
N GLN A 8 19.70 -8.82 -9.93
CA GLN A 8 19.70 -7.37 -9.70
C GLN A 8 18.28 -6.84 -9.50
N LEU A 9 17.33 -7.22 -10.37
CA LEU A 9 15.95 -6.78 -10.27
C LEU A 9 15.24 -7.35 -9.03
N SER A 10 15.56 -8.58 -8.62
CA SER A 10 15.03 -9.18 -7.39
C SER A 10 15.52 -8.45 -6.14
N ILE A 11 16.80 -8.07 -6.09
CA ILE A 11 17.37 -7.27 -4.99
C ILE A 11 16.73 -5.88 -4.95
N MET A 12 16.57 -5.24 -6.11
CA MET A 12 15.89 -3.95 -6.23
C MET A 12 14.47 -4.02 -5.68
N MET A 13 13.67 -5.01 -6.10
CA MET A 13 12.30 -5.19 -5.60
C MET A 13 12.26 -5.50 -4.10
N PHE A 14 13.17 -6.35 -3.63
CA PHE A 14 13.29 -6.65 -2.21
C PHE A 14 13.54 -5.38 -1.39
N LEU A 15 14.57 -4.61 -1.74
CA LEU A 15 14.92 -3.38 -1.01
C LEU A 15 13.82 -2.33 -1.10
N GLN A 16 13.18 -2.17 -2.26
CA GLN A 16 12.08 -1.22 -2.46
C GLN A 16 10.96 -1.42 -1.44
N PHE A 17 10.51 -2.63 -1.26
CA PHE A 17 9.39 -2.94 -0.36
C PHE A 17 9.83 -3.21 1.07
N PHE A 18 11.08 -3.63 1.29
CA PHE A 18 11.69 -3.67 2.61
C PHE A 18 11.70 -2.26 3.24
N ILE A 19 12.13 -1.25 2.49
CA ILE A 19 12.14 0.14 2.94
C ILE A 19 10.74 0.56 3.40
N TRP A 20 9.70 0.29 2.62
CA TRP A 20 8.34 0.69 2.97
C TRP A 20 7.81 -0.09 4.18
N GLY A 21 8.00 -1.41 4.19
CA GLY A 21 7.59 -2.27 5.31
C GLY A 21 8.34 -1.99 6.61
N ALA A 22 9.55 -1.39 6.52
CA ALA A 22 10.39 -1.11 7.68
C ALA A 22 9.84 -0.03 8.62
N TRP A 23 8.98 0.87 8.15
CA TRP A 23 8.53 2.01 8.98
C TRP A 23 7.03 2.30 8.88
N PHE A 24 6.42 2.09 7.71
CA PHE A 24 5.05 2.55 7.43
C PHE A 24 4.01 1.92 8.35
N VAL A 25 4.19 0.64 8.67
CA VAL A 25 3.27 -0.11 9.55
C VAL A 25 3.32 0.42 10.98
N THR A 26 4.52 0.74 11.48
CA THR A 26 4.77 1.18 12.86
C THR A 26 4.63 2.69 13.07
N MET A 27 4.50 3.47 11.98
CA MET A 27 4.41 4.92 12.04
C MET A 27 3.27 5.40 12.95
N GLY A 28 2.09 4.75 12.88
CA GLY A 28 0.94 5.14 13.71
C GLY A 28 1.23 4.98 15.20
N THR A 29 1.87 3.89 15.62
CA THR A 29 2.28 3.67 17.01
C THR A 29 3.35 4.68 17.45
N PHE A 30 4.34 4.94 16.59
CA PHE A 30 5.36 5.95 16.84
C PHE A 30 4.74 7.34 17.03
N LEU A 31 3.85 7.75 16.16
CA LEU A 31 3.20 9.06 16.23
C LEU A 31 2.35 9.19 17.50
N SER A 32 1.50 8.21 17.80
CA SER A 32 0.58 8.28 18.94
C SER A 32 1.30 8.11 20.28
N GLN A 33 2.26 7.20 20.40
CA GLN A 33 2.89 6.87 21.68
C GLN A 33 4.22 7.59 21.95
N ASN A 34 4.99 7.94 20.91
CA ASN A 34 6.27 8.60 21.08
C ASN A 34 6.21 10.12 20.81
N LEU A 35 5.40 10.56 19.85
CA LEU A 35 5.21 11.98 19.55
C LEU A 35 3.89 12.55 20.10
N THR A 36 3.08 11.75 20.78
CA THR A 36 1.77 12.15 21.34
C THR A 36 0.84 12.82 20.34
N ALA A 37 0.95 12.42 19.05
CA ALA A 37 0.17 12.96 17.97
C ALA A 37 -1.32 12.57 18.12
N THR A 38 -2.20 13.51 17.81
CA THR A 38 -3.65 13.30 17.70
C THR A 38 -3.99 12.38 16.53
N GLY A 39 -5.22 11.85 16.50
CA GLY A 39 -5.71 11.11 15.34
C GLY A 39 -5.72 11.94 14.06
N ALA A 40 -6.01 13.24 14.16
CA ALA A 40 -5.96 14.16 13.03
C ALA A 40 -4.51 14.33 12.50
N GLU A 41 -3.52 14.50 13.37
CA GLU A 41 -2.12 14.58 12.98
C GLU A 41 -1.60 13.26 12.38
N THR A 42 -1.98 12.14 12.99
CA THR A 42 -1.68 10.81 12.43
C THR A 42 -2.28 10.65 11.04
N ALA A 43 -3.52 11.09 10.83
CA ALA A 43 -4.16 11.10 9.52
C ALA A 43 -3.41 11.99 8.52
N MET A 44 -2.93 13.16 8.93
CA MET A 44 -2.11 14.02 8.08
C MET A 44 -0.83 13.31 7.64
N ALA A 45 -0.12 12.63 8.55
CA ALA A 45 1.10 11.89 8.24
C ALA A 45 0.84 10.74 7.24
N TYR A 46 -0.19 9.92 7.45
CA TYR A 46 -0.56 8.87 6.50
C TYR A 46 -1.05 9.41 5.16
N SER A 47 -1.76 10.55 5.16
CA SER A 47 -2.23 11.22 3.94
C SER A 47 -1.10 11.66 3.00
N THR A 48 0.13 11.77 3.48
CA THR A 48 1.30 12.07 2.65
C THR A 48 1.53 11.02 1.57
N GLN A 49 1.17 9.75 1.81
CA GLN A 49 1.13 8.70 0.79
C GLN A 49 0.20 9.08 -0.37
N SER A 50 -0.98 9.58 -0.06
CA SER A 50 -1.96 9.98 -1.08
C SER A 50 -1.47 11.19 -1.88
N TRP A 51 -0.88 12.18 -1.22
CA TRP A 51 -0.27 13.32 -1.91
C TRP A 51 0.88 12.88 -2.81
N GLY A 52 1.75 11.99 -2.33
CA GLY A 52 2.79 11.39 -3.15
C GLY A 52 2.23 10.65 -4.37
N ALA A 53 1.16 9.86 -4.19
CA ALA A 53 0.51 9.13 -5.28
C ALA A 53 -0.14 10.04 -6.33
N ILE A 54 -0.71 11.19 -5.91
CA ILE A 54 -1.27 12.21 -6.81
C ILE A 54 -0.17 12.91 -7.61
N ILE A 55 0.98 13.20 -6.98
CA ILE A 55 2.08 13.93 -7.58
C ILE A 55 2.98 13.01 -8.44
N ALA A 56 3.09 11.72 -8.11
CA ALA A 56 3.97 10.77 -8.77
C ALA A 56 3.87 10.73 -10.30
N PRO A 57 2.68 10.70 -10.93
CA PRO A 57 2.57 10.68 -12.40
C PRO A 57 3.21 11.89 -13.07
N PHE A 58 3.19 13.06 -12.41
CA PHE A 58 3.82 14.29 -12.95
C PHE A 58 5.33 14.18 -12.90
N ILE A 59 5.91 13.67 -11.80
CA ILE A 59 7.36 13.46 -11.68
C ILE A 59 7.83 12.47 -12.74
N ILE A 60 7.11 11.34 -12.90
CA ILE A 60 7.47 10.31 -13.88
C ILE A 60 7.30 10.86 -15.29
N GLY A 61 6.11 11.32 -15.66
CA GLY A 61 5.79 11.71 -17.05
C GLY A 61 6.52 12.97 -17.53
N LEU A 62 6.85 13.91 -16.64
CA LEU A 62 7.51 15.16 -17.02
C LEU A 62 9.02 15.10 -16.90
N ILE A 63 9.58 14.25 -16.06
CA ILE A 63 11.01 14.23 -15.74
C ILE A 63 11.63 12.89 -16.14
N ALA A 64 11.17 11.77 -15.52
CA ALA A 64 11.82 10.49 -15.68
C ALA A 64 11.73 9.95 -17.10
N ASP A 65 10.56 10.01 -17.72
CA ASP A 65 10.31 9.45 -19.04
C ASP A 65 10.96 10.25 -20.19
N ARG A 66 11.56 11.39 -19.90
CA ARG A 66 12.08 12.32 -20.93
C ARG A 66 13.57 12.59 -20.87
N PHE A 67 14.10 12.78 -19.67
CA PHE A 67 15.44 13.39 -19.53
C PHE A 67 16.48 12.46 -18.95
N PHE A 68 16.05 11.42 -18.20
CA PHE A 68 16.99 10.61 -17.44
C PHE A 68 16.66 9.12 -17.52
N ASN A 69 17.66 8.31 -17.36
CA ASN A 69 17.45 6.88 -17.20
C ASN A 69 16.71 6.58 -15.90
N ALA A 70 15.73 5.67 -15.95
CA ALA A 70 14.87 5.35 -14.81
C ALA A 70 15.66 4.85 -13.58
N GLU A 71 16.70 4.03 -13.78
CA GLU A 71 17.56 3.54 -12.70
C GLU A 71 18.34 4.64 -11.99
N ARG A 72 18.73 5.71 -12.72
CA ARG A 72 19.47 6.85 -12.13
C ARG A 72 18.57 7.72 -11.27
N ILE A 73 17.35 8.00 -11.75
CA ILE A 73 16.36 8.73 -10.96
C ILE A 73 15.98 7.93 -9.71
N LEU A 74 15.75 6.63 -9.87
CA LEU A 74 15.51 5.74 -8.73
C LEU A 74 16.61 5.89 -7.67
N GLY A 75 17.89 5.90 -8.11
CA GLY A 75 19.03 6.09 -7.23
C GLY A 75 18.99 7.41 -6.47
N VAL A 76 18.79 8.52 -7.19
CA VAL A 76 18.76 9.87 -6.61
C VAL A 76 17.59 10.01 -5.62
N LEU A 77 16.38 9.54 -5.98
CA LEU A 77 15.22 9.64 -5.12
C LEU A 77 15.40 8.83 -3.81
N HIS A 78 16.03 7.65 -3.88
CA HIS A 78 16.31 6.86 -2.68
C HIS A 78 17.43 7.45 -1.81
N LEU A 79 18.47 8.04 -2.41
CA LEU A 79 19.51 8.73 -1.63
C LEU A 79 18.92 9.95 -0.90
N ALA A 80 18.13 10.78 -1.59
CA ALA A 80 17.45 11.91 -0.96
C ALA A 80 16.42 11.45 0.09
N GLY A 81 15.65 10.41 -0.23
CA GLY A 81 14.69 9.79 0.70
C GLY A 81 15.37 9.23 1.96
N GLY A 82 16.54 8.60 1.81
CA GLY A 82 17.33 8.13 2.96
C GLY A 82 17.74 9.27 3.90
N GLY A 83 18.09 10.44 3.34
CA GLY A 83 18.35 11.64 4.12
C GLY A 83 17.13 12.12 4.92
N LEU A 84 15.94 12.14 4.28
CA LEU A 84 14.69 12.50 4.98
C LEU A 84 14.32 11.49 6.06
N MET A 85 14.58 10.20 5.86
CA MET A 85 14.40 9.17 6.89
C MET A 85 15.30 9.40 8.12
N LEU A 86 16.54 9.86 7.93
CA LEU A 86 17.41 10.24 9.05
C LEU A 86 16.85 11.46 9.80
N MET A 87 16.23 12.40 9.11
CA MET A 87 15.56 13.53 9.75
C MET A 87 14.32 13.07 10.52
N MET A 88 13.51 12.13 9.97
CA MET A 88 12.39 11.53 10.69
C MET A 88 12.84 10.77 11.95
N PHE A 89 13.98 10.08 11.90
CA PHE A 89 14.58 9.42 13.05
C PHE A 89 14.92 10.41 14.18
N GLY A 90 15.36 11.62 13.84
CA GLY A 90 15.71 12.68 14.79
C GLY A 90 14.55 13.57 15.24
N ALA A 91 13.33 13.38 14.72
CA ALA A 91 12.20 14.22 15.05
C ALA A 91 11.71 13.97 16.50
N GLU A 92 11.48 15.06 17.24
CA GLU A 92 11.03 15.03 18.64
C GLU A 92 9.58 15.51 18.81
N SER A 93 8.97 16.04 17.74
CA SER A 93 7.58 16.50 17.70
C SER A 93 6.91 16.13 16.38
N PHE A 94 5.58 16.19 16.33
CA PHE A 94 4.84 16.03 15.09
C PHE A 94 5.20 17.11 14.06
N ASP A 95 5.36 18.36 14.49
CA ASP A 95 5.70 19.48 13.61
C ASP A 95 7.08 19.31 12.96
N ASP A 96 8.04 18.71 13.68
CA ASP A 96 9.34 18.35 13.11
C ASP A 96 9.24 17.17 12.14
N PHE A 97 8.41 16.17 12.45
CA PHE A 97 8.27 14.94 11.67
C PHE A 97 7.54 15.17 10.34
N TYR A 98 6.45 15.95 10.37
CA TYR A 98 5.51 16.04 9.25
C TYR A 98 6.15 16.53 7.92
N PRO A 99 6.96 17.60 7.88
CA PRO A 99 7.59 18.04 6.63
C PRO A 99 8.52 16.97 6.04
N TYR A 100 9.18 16.18 6.86
CA TYR A 100 10.09 15.14 6.40
C TYR A 100 9.32 13.94 5.81
N VAL A 101 8.24 13.48 6.45
CA VAL A 101 7.42 12.40 5.90
C VAL A 101 6.70 12.83 4.63
N LEU A 102 6.24 14.07 4.53
CA LEU A 102 5.65 14.63 3.30
C LEU A 102 6.67 14.64 2.17
N GLY A 103 7.84 15.22 2.41
CA GLY A 103 8.94 15.24 1.42
C GLY A 103 9.35 13.83 1.00
N TYR A 104 9.47 12.92 1.98
CA TYR A 104 9.80 11.52 1.72
C TYR A 104 8.77 10.85 0.81
N MET A 105 7.48 10.97 1.10
CA MET A 105 6.43 10.32 0.30
C MET A 105 6.31 10.90 -1.11
N ILE A 106 6.57 12.20 -1.30
CA ILE A 106 6.67 12.81 -2.64
C ILE A 106 7.82 12.18 -3.44
N LEU A 107 8.94 11.86 -2.82
CA LEU A 107 10.07 11.20 -3.47
C LEU A 107 9.87 9.69 -3.62
N TYR A 108 9.25 9.03 -2.65
CA TYR A 108 9.12 7.57 -2.63
C TYR A 108 8.03 7.06 -3.59
N MET A 109 6.86 7.69 -3.66
CA MET A 109 5.74 7.17 -4.45
C MET A 109 6.08 7.03 -5.95
N PRO A 110 6.82 7.95 -6.59
CA PRO A 110 7.30 7.76 -7.96
C PRO A 110 8.20 6.54 -8.14
N THR A 111 8.96 6.15 -7.12
CA THR A 111 9.89 5.02 -7.21
C THR A 111 9.18 3.68 -7.45
N LEU A 112 7.91 3.55 -7.03
CA LEU A 112 7.08 2.36 -7.28
C LEU A 112 6.84 2.14 -8.78
N ALA A 113 6.64 3.20 -9.53
CA ALA A 113 6.53 3.13 -10.99
C ALA A 113 7.90 2.89 -11.66
N LEU A 114 8.96 3.52 -11.12
CA LEU A 114 10.31 3.38 -11.67
C LEU A 114 10.85 1.96 -11.55
N VAL A 115 10.68 1.26 -10.42
CA VAL A 115 11.12 -0.13 -10.27
C VAL A 115 10.38 -1.07 -11.21
N ASN A 116 9.10 -0.79 -11.48
CA ASN A 116 8.33 -1.54 -12.48
C ASN A 116 8.86 -1.24 -13.90
N SER A 117 9.11 0.02 -14.24
CA SER A 117 9.65 0.43 -15.54
C SER A 117 11.02 -0.21 -15.79
N VAL A 118 11.95 -0.13 -14.83
CA VAL A 118 13.26 -0.79 -14.90
C VAL A 118 13.10 -2.29 -15.11
N SER A 119 12.18 -2.93 -14.40
CA SER A 119 11.94 -4.37 -14.52
C SER A 119 11.38 -4.74 -15.91
N PHE A 120 10.33 -4.08 -16.36
CA PHE A 120 9.68 -4.38 -17.64
C PHE A 120 10.60 -4.17 -18.84
N TYR A 121 11.44 -3.14 -18.79
CA TYR A 121 12.40 -2.87 -19.88
C TYR A 121 13.39 -4.03 -20.11
N GLN A 122 13.74 -4.75 -19.06
CA GLN A 122 14.71 -5.87 -19.13
C GLN A 122 14.05 -7.22 -19.46
N MET A 123 12.71 -7.31 -19.48
CA MET A 123 11.96 -8.54 -19.69
C MET A 123 11.61 -8.74 -21.16
N LYS A 124 11.71 -10.00 -21.63
CA LYS A 124 11.20 -10.40 -22.94
C LYS A 124 9.72 -10.76 -22.89
N ASP A 125 9.28 -11.39 -21.79
CA ASP A 125 7.91 -11.80 -21.53
C ASP A 125 7.54 -11.36 -20.11
N ALA A 126 6.96 -10.16 -20.02
CA ALA A 126 6.59 -9.58 -18.73
C ALA A 126 5.55 -10.43 -17.97
N ALA A 127 4.64 -11.09 -18.68
CA ALA A 127 3.60 -11.92 -18.06
C ALA A 127 4.19 -13.13 -17.30
N LYS A 128 5.29 -13.70 -17.78
CA LYS A 128 5.95 -14.86 -17.16
C LYS A 128 7.06 -14.48 -16.20
N GLU A 129 7.76 -13.39 -16.47
CA GLU A 129 8.98 -13.04 -15.75
C GLU A 129 8.75 -12.08 -14.59
N PHE A 130 7.75 -11.18 -14.66
CA PHE A 130 7.54 -10.13 -13.67
C PHE A 130 7.14 -10.67 -12.29
N SER A 131 6.22 -11.63 -12.24
CA SER A 131 5.76 -12.21 -10.98
C SER A 131 6.91 -12.82 -10.16
N LEU A 132 7.89 -13.44 -10.83
CA LEU A 132 9.06 -14.05 -10.19
C LEU A 132 10.00 -13.01 -9.55
N ILE A 133 9.96 -11.76 -10.00
CA ILE A 133 10.74 -10.66 -9.44
C ILE A 133 9.91 -9.91 -8.39
N ARG A 134 8.64 -9.66 -8.69
CA ARG A 134 7.73 -8.91 -7.82
C ARG A 134 7.52 -9.58 -6.46
N VAL A 135 7.55 -10.91 -6.38
CA VAL A 135 7.44 -11.66 -5.11
C VAL A 135 8.51 -11.27 -4.11
N PHE A 136 9.73 -10.90 -4.56
CA PHE A 136 10.79 -10.44 -3.66
C PHE A 136 10.43 -9.14 -2.94
N GLY A 137 9.55 -8.33 -3.50
CA GLY A 137 9.00 -7.17 -2.80
C GLY A 137 8.20 -7.58 -1.57
N THR A 138 7.27 -8.52 -1.71
CA THR A 138 6.50 -9.05 -0.56
C THR A 138 7.42 -9.70 0.48
N VAL A 139 8.44 -10.46 0.04
CA VAL A 139 9.45 -11.03 0.94
C VAL A 139 10.20 -9.91 1.69
N GLY A 140 10.57 -8.82 1.02
CA GLY A 140 11.22 -7.66 1.66
C GLY A 140 10.36 -7.06 2.78
N TRP A 141 9.07 -6.85 2.52
CA TRP A 141 8.12 -6.36 3.51
C TRP A 141 8.00 -7.30 4.72
N ILE A 142 7.85 -8.61 4.47
CA ILE A 142 7.75 -9.63 5.53
C ILE A 142 9.01 -9.64 6.39
N ILE A 143 10.19 -9.60 5.77
CA ILE A 143 11.46 -9.60 6.49
C ILE A 143 11.60 -8.33 7.34
N ALA A 144 11.21 -7.16 6.83
CA ALA A 144 11.25 -5.93 7.60
C ALA A 144 10.41 -6.04 8.89
N GLY A 145 9.15 -6.47 8.79
CA GLY A 145 8.29 -6.67 9.96
C GLY A 145 8.80 -7.75 10.92
N THR A 146 9.38 -8.82 10.38
CA THR A 146 9.99 -9.90 11.18
C THR A 146 11.20 -9.40 11.97
N LEU A 147 12.07 -8.60 11.37
CA LEU A 147 13.22 -8.01 12.04
C LEU A 147 12.79 -7.06 13.17
N ILE A 148 11.81 -6.20 12.94
CA ILE A 148 11.30 -5.26 13.94
C ILE A 148 10.82 -6.00 15.19
N SER A 149 10.00 -7.04 15.00
CA SER A 149 9.33 -7.75 16.11
C SER A 149 10.19 -8.82 16.74
N TYR A 150 10.70 -9.77 15.94
CA TYR A 150 11.28 -11.01 16.48
C TYR A 150 12.80 -10.93 16.68
N TYR A 151 13.48 -10.02 16.01
CA TYR A 151 14.94 -9.87 16.14
C TYR A 151 15.31 -8.69 17.05
N PHE A 152 14.75 -7.50 16.76
CA PHE A 152 15.07 -6.29 17.52
C PHE A 152 14.09 -6.01 18.66
N SER A 153 12.88 -6.56 18.60
CA SER A 153 11.80 -6.33 19.57
C SER A 153 11.48 -4.84 19.78
N TRP A 154 11.62 -4.00 18.74
CA TRP A 154 11.38 -2.56 18.85
C TRP A 154 9.89 -2.21 19.05
N ASP A 155 8.99 -3.13 18.72
CA ASP A 155 7.54 -3.00 18.88
C ASP A 155 7.00 -3.66 20.17
N SER A 156 7.87 -4.12 21.06
CA SER A 156 7.46 -4.53 22.40
C SER A 156 7.02 -3.34 23.23
N SER A 157 6.07 -3.51 24.17
CA SER A 157 5.54 -2.40 24.97
C SER A 157 6.63 -1.61 25.71
N SER A 158 7.66 -2.28 26.25
CA SER A 158 8.81 -1.62 26.88
C SER A 158 9.64 -0.82 25.87
N SER A 159 9.96 -1.42 24.72
CA SER A 159 10.76 -0.75 23.68
C SER A 159 10.03 0.46 23.10
N VAL A 160 8.72 0.38 22.94
CA VAL A 160 7.88 1.51 22.48
C VAL A 160 7.92 2.64 23.51
N ALA A 161 7.76 2.33 24.80
CA ALA A 161 7.87 3.32 25.88
C ALA A 161 9.26 3.99 25.92
N ASP A 162 10.33 3.23 25.61
CA ASP A 162 11.69 3.73 25.52
C ASP A 162 12.00 4.47 24.20
N GLY A 163 11.00 4.67 23.32
CA GLY A 163 11.15 5.38 22.05
C GLY A 163 11.93 4.61 20.98
N MET A 164 12.06 3.28 21.11
CA MET A 164 12.88 2.47 20.18
C MET A 164 12.26 2.33 18.78
N LEU A 165 10.96 2.63 18.60
CA LEU A 165 10.31 2.58 17.28
C LEU A 165 10.94 3.55 16.27
N LYS A 166 11.57 4.64 16.70
CA LYS A 166 12.32 5.53 15.80
C LYS A 166 13.39 4.79 14.98
N ASN A 167 13.96 3.68 15.49
CA ASN A 167 14.95 2.88 14.79
C ASN A 167 14.42 2.26 13.49
N THR A 168 13.11 2.17 13.32
CA THR A 168 12.48 1.73 12.07
C THR A 168 12.79 2.71 10.93
N PHE A 169 12.82 4.01 11.20
CA PHE A 169 13.25 5.03 10.23
C PHE A 169 14.74 4.94 9.91
N LEU A 170 15.57 4.63 10.91
CA LEU A 170 17.01 4.43 10.71
C LEU A 170 17.28 3.19 9.84
N MET A 171 16.58 2.09 10.09
CA MET A 171 16.65 0.87 9.26
C MET A 171 16.20 1.16 7.82
N ALA A 172 15.11 1.90 7.63
CA ALA A 172 14.62 2.32 6.33
C ALA A 172 15.63 3.26 5.62
N ALA A 173 16.27 4.18 6.36
CA ALA A 173 17.30 5.07 5.82
C ALA A 173 18.48 4.29 5.24
N TYR A 174 19.03 3.35 6.00
CA TYR A 174 20.17 2.53 5.52
C TYR A 174 19.78 1.68 4.31
N ALA A 175 18.61 1.07 4.32
CA ALA A 175 18.11 0.31 3.17
C ALA A 175 17.88 1.23 1.95
N SER A 176 17.42 2.47 2.17
CA SER A 176 17.22 3.47 1.12
C SER A 176 18.56 3.93 0.51
N PHE A 177 19.57 4.18 1.34
CA PHE A 177 20.94 4.46 0.84
C PHE A 177 21.50 3.26 0.09
N ALA A 178 21.30 2.03 0.58
CA ALA A 178 21.75 0.82 -0.10
C ALA A 178 21.08 0.67 -1.47
N LEU A 179 19.75 0.83 -1.57
CA LEU A 179 19.04 0.80 -2.85
C LEU A 179 19.45 1.96 -3.74
N GLY A 180 19.59 3.16 -3.18
CA GLY A 180 20.05 4.35 -3.92
C GLY A 180 21.40 4.12 -4.59
N ALA A 181 22.40 3.66 -3.85
CA ALA A 181 23.73 3.33 -4.38
C ALA A 181 23.65 2.15 -5.38
N PHE A 182 22.91 1.10 -5.05
CA PHE A 182 22.75 -0.07 -5.91
C PHE A 182 22.09 0.26 -7.24
N SER A 183 21.20 1.24 -7.28
CA SER A 183 20.46 1.64 -8.49
C SER A 183 21.41 2.10 -9.62
N PHE A 184 22.56 2.67 -9.31
CA PHE A 184 23.55 3.06 -10.33
C PHE A 184 24.25 1.87 -11.00
N PHE A 185 24.11 0.66 -10.43
CA PHE A 185 24.63 -0.59 -11.00
C PHE A 185 23.56 -1.41 -11.70
N LEU A 186 22.31 -0.96 -11.68
CA LEU A 186 21.22 -1.61 -12.41
C LEU A 186 21.40 -1.50 -13.93
N PRO A 187 20.77 -2.39 -14.72
CA PRO A 187 20.80 -2.32 -16.16
C PRO A 187 20.20 -0.99 -16.65
N LYS A 188 20.83 -0.38 -17.64
CA LYS A 188 20.37 0.88 -18.23
C LYS A 188 18.93 0.78 -18.74
N THR A 189 18.11 1.72 -18.35
CA THR A 189 16.72 1.87 -18.76
C THR A 189 16.52 3.29 -19.26
N PRO A 190 16.78 3.54 -20.56
CA PRO A 190 16.70 4.87 -21.14
C PRO A 190 15.27 5.42 -21.11
N PRO A 191 15.10 6.76 -21.25
CA PRO A 191 13.79 7.39 -21.34
C PRO A 191 12.92 6.77 -22.42
N SER A 192 11.63 6.63 -22.14
CA SER A 192 10.64 6.06 -23.05
C SER A 192 10.17 7.05 -24.13
N SER A 193 10.30 8.35 -23.90
CA SER A 193 9.89 9.46 -24.77
C SER A 193 11.06 10.37 -25.07
N SER A 194 10.99 11.10 -26.20
CA SER A 194 11.96 12.15 -26.50
C SER A 194 11.66 13.42 -25.72
N ALA A 195 12.68 14.26 -25.50
CA ALA A 195 12.52 15.57 -24.82
C ALA A 195 11.52 16.48 -25.55
N ASP A 196 11.38 16.31 -26.87
CA ASP A 196 10.52 17.12 -27.74
C ASP A 196 9.06 16.63 -27.80
N ASP A 197 8.74 15.45 -27.25
CA ASP A 197 7.40 14.91 -27.27
C ASP A 197 6.46 15.75 -26.38
N LYS A 198 5.35 16.21 -26.97
CA LYS A 198 4.31 16.92 -26.20
C LYS A 198 3.48 15.91 -25.42
N VAL A 199 3.78 15.69 -24.15
CA VAL A 199 2.93 14.92 -23.24
C VAL A 199 1.83 15.83 -22.71
N SER A 200 0.58 15.48 -22.98
CA SER A 200 -0.55 16.24 -22.46
C SER A 200 -0.86 15.85 -21.02
N MET A 201 -1.34 16.82 -20.21
CA MET A 201 -1.84 16.56 -18.86
C MET A 201 -2.92 15.49 -18.86
N ARG A 202 -3.71 15.41 -19.93
CA ARG A 202 -4.73 14.37 -20.13
C ARG A 202 -4.13 12.97 -20.17
N GLN A 203 -2.99 12.78 -20.83
CA GLN A 203 -2.30 11.49 -20.87
C GLN A 203 -1.66 11.14 -19.52
N ILE A 204 -1.02 12.11 -18.86
CA ILE A 204 -0.40 11.91 -17.53
C ILE A 204 -1.44 11.44 -16.50
N LEU A 205 -2.62 12.06 -16.49
CA LEU A 205 -3.70 11.74 -15.58
C LEU A 205 -4.55 10.54 -16.02
N GLY A 206 -4.25 9.94 -17.17
CA GLY A 206 -5.00 8.80 -17.68
C GLY A 206 -6.46 9.12 -18.04
N LEU A 207 -6.78 10.39 -18.37
CA LEU A 207 -8.16 10.84 -18.60
C LEU A 207 -8.82 10.19 -19.82
N ASP A 208 -8.06 9.56 -20.71
CA ASP A 208 -8.61 8.77 -21.81
C ASP A 208 -9.37 7.52 -21.33
N ALA A 209 -9.09 7.08 -20.10
CA ALA A 209 -9.83 5.99 -19.46
C ALA A 209 -11.22 6.42 -18.92
N LEU A 210 -11.54 7.71 -18.83
CA LEU A 210 -12.85 8.18 -18.40
C LEU A 210 -14.01 7.66 -19.28
N LYS A 211 -13.71 7.28 -20.53
CA LYS A 211 -14.70 6.65 -21.39
C LYS A 211 -15.20 5.31 -20.86
N LEU A 212 -14.47 4.64 -19.97
CA LEU A 212 -14.91 3.42 -19.29
C LEU A 212 -16.14 3.66 -18.41
N PHE A 213 -16.39 4.90 -17.97
CA PHE A 213 -17.55 5.27 -17.15
C PHE A 213 -18.87 5.28 -17.94
N ASN A 214 -18.84 5.15 -19.26
CA ASN A 214 -20.02 4.87 -20.06
C ASN A 214 -20.60 3.47 -19.78
N ASP A 215 -19.75 2.54 -19.29
CA ASP A 215 -20.19 1.27 -18.74
C ASP A 215 -20.59 1.46 -17.26
N LYS A 216 -21.90 1.39 -16.99
CA LYS A 216 -22.46 1.57 -15.65
C LYS A 216 -21.91 0.58 -14.63
N ASN A 217 -21.61 -0.65 -15.07
CA ASN A 217 -21.10 -1.68 -14.17
C ASN A 217 -19.65 -1.38 -13.77
N TYR A 218 -18.84 -0.91 -14.72
CA TYR A 218 -17.49 -0.45 -14.42
C TYR A 218 -17.49 0.80 -13.51
N LEU A 219 -18.39 1.74 -13.73
CA LEU A 219 -18.54 2.92 -12.88
C LEU A 219 -18.92 2.55 -11.43
N ILE A 220 -19.82 1.58 -11.24
CA ILE A 220 -20.18 1.05 -9.90
C ILE A 220 -18.95 0.45 -9.23
N PHE A 221 -18.19 -0.38 -9.96
CA PHE A 221 -16.94 -0.96 -9.44
C PHE A 221 -15.94 0.13 -9.06
N PHE A 222 -15.73 1.12 -9.94
CA PHE A 222 -14.78 2.21 -9.72
C PHE A 222 -15.11 3.03 -8.46
N ILE A 223 -16.37 3.43 -8.29
CA ILE A 223 -16.83 4.14 -7.09
C ILE A 223 -16.67 3.26 -5.84
N SER A 224 -17.04 1.97 -5.94
CA SER A 224 -16.90 1.03 -4.82
C SER A 224 -15.43 0.84 -4.43
N SER A 225 -14.50 0.92 -5.38
CA SER A 225 -13.06 0.83 -5.12
C SER A 225 -12.55 2.05 -4.33
N ILE A 226 -13.02 3.25 -4.67
CA ILE A 226 -12.70 4.46 -3.89
C ILE A 226 -13.24 4.33 -2.46
N LEU A 227 -14.52 3.94 -2.33
CA LEU A 227 -15.16 3.83 -1.03
C LEU A 227 -14.53 2.74 -0.15
N LEU A 228 -14.10 1.61 -0.72
CA LEU A 228 -13.47 0.53 0.05
C LEU A 228 -12.04 0.89 0.49
N CYS A 229 -11.40 1.88 -0.12
CA CYS A 229 -10.14 2.42 0.39
C CYS A 229 -10.31 3.14 1.73
N ILE A 230 -11.51 3.58 2.09
CA ILE A 230 -11.77 4.19 3.40
C ILE A 230 -11.52 3.18 4.52
N PRO A 231 -12.19 2.01 4.59
CA PRO A 231 -11.83 0.99 5.56
C PRO A 231 -10.37 0.51 5.44
N LEU A 232 -9.79 0.43 4.25
CA LEU A 232 -8.37 0.08 4.08
C LEU A 232 -7.45 1.08 4.81
N ALA A 233 -7.74 2.38 4.74
CA ALA A 233 -6.98 3.41 5.44
C ALA A 233 -7.03 3.25 6.97
N PHE A 234 -8.19 2.87 7.54
CA PHE A 234 -8.32 2.52 8.95
C PHE A 234 -7.34 1.42 9.36
N TYR A 235 -7.18 0.40 8.52
CA TYR A 235 -6.23 -0.67 8.80
C TYR A 235 -4.79 -0.16 8.84
N TYR A 236 -4.36 0.58 7.83
CA TYR A 236 -2.99 1.08 7.78
C TYR A 236 -2.67 2.03 8.93
N GLN A 237 -3.60 2.90 9.28
CA GLN A 237 -3.39 3.90 10.33
C GLN A 237 -3.50 3.32 11.73
N ASN A 238 -4.49 2.47 11.99
CA ASN A 238 -4.90 2.12 13.36
C ASN A 238 -4.56 0.69 13.78
N ALA A 239 -4.22 -0.24 12.85
CA ALA A 239 -4.05 -1.64 13.23
C ALA A 239 -2.83 -1.86 14.13
N ASN A 240 -1.69 -1.26 13.82
CA ASN A 240 -0.49 -1.43 14.63
C ASN A 240 -0.63 -0.74 16.01
N PRO A 241 -1.09 0.53 16.11
CA PRO A 241 -1.38 1.15 17.40
C PRO A 241 -2.34 0.33 18.26
N PHE A 242 -3.45 -0.16 17.66
CA PHE A 242 -4.42 -1.02 18.33
C PHE A 242 -3.77 -2.28 18.92
N LEU A 243 -3.08 -3.06 18.08
CA LEU A 243 -2.48 -4.33 18.50
C LEU A 243 -1.39 -4.14 19.56
N THR A 244 -0.66 -3.02 19.50
CA THR A 244 0.35 -2.66 20.50
C THR A 244 -0.30 -2.26 21.82
N GLU A 245 -1.33 -1.40 21.78
CA GLU A 245 -2.01 -0.87 22.98
C GLU A 245 -2.75 -1.96 23.74
N ILE A 246 -3.40 -2.91 23.07
CA ILE A 246 -4.05 -4.04 23.72
C ILE A 246 -3.07 -5.12 24.22
N GLY A 247 -1.75 -4.93 24.05
CA GLY A 247 -0.71 -5.81 24.58
C GLY A 247 -0.45 -7.05 23.74
N LEU A 248 -0.83 -7.09 22.44
CA LEU A 248 -0.48 -8.22 21.59
C LEU A 248 1.02 -8.31 21.40
N SER A 249 1.63 -9.42 21.78
CA SER A 249 3.08 -9.65 21.58
C SER A 249 3.45 -9.65 20.09
N ASN A 250 4.56 -9.02 19.73
CA ASN A 250 5.11 -8.96 18.37
C ASN A 250 4.06 -8.50 17.32
N PRO A 251 3.40 -7.34 17.50
CA PRO A 251 2.30 -6.92 16.66
C PRO A 251 2.70 -6.73 15.20
N THR A 252 3.84 -6.09 14.92
CA THR A 252 4.32 -5.85 13.55
C THR A 252 4.69 -7.14 12.83
N GLY A 253 5.36 -8.07 13.52
CA GLY A 253 5.68 -9.40 12.98
C GLY A 253 4.43 -10.23 12.68
N LYS A 254 3.41 -10.17 13.53
CA LYS A 254 2.11 -10.83 13.27
C LYS A 254 1.37 -10.18 12.11
N MET A 255 1.42 -8.85 11.99
CA MET A 255 0.85 -8.17 10.82
C MET A 255 1.52 -8.61 9.51
N ALA A 256 2.81 -8.96 9.52
CA ALA A 256 3.49 -9.52 8.36
C ALA A 256 2.91 -10.87 7.90
N TRP A 257 2.23 -11.63 8.79
CA TRP A 257 1.50 -12.86 8.39
C TRP A 257 0.34 -12.56 7.43
N GLY A 258 -0.23 -11.36 7.48
CA GLY A 258 -1.20 -10.88 6.51
C GLY A 258 -0.62 -10.84 5.09
N GLN A 259 0.65 -10.47 4.95
CA GLN A 259 1.36 -10.46 3.66
C GLN A 259 1.66 -11.90 3.17
N VAL A 260 1.94 -12.83 4.09
CA VAL A 260 2.04 -14.26 3.74
C VAL A 260 0.71 -14.78 3.20
N SER A 261 -0.39 -14.42 3.86
CA SER A 261 -1.74 -14.74 3.41
C SER A 261 -2.02 -14.16 2.01
N GLU A 262 -1.61 -12.92 1.73
CA GLU A 262 -1.73 -12.28 0.41
C GLU A 262 -1.03 -13.12 -0.67
N VAL A 263 0.21 -13.56 -0.45
CA VAL A 263 0.91 -14.43 -1.41
C VAL A 263 0.11 -15.71 -1.69
N ILE A 264 -0.44 -16.34 -0.67
CA ILE A 264 -1.21 -17.58 -0.82
C ILE A 264 -2.49 -17.33 -1.64
N PHE A 265 -3.27 -16.31 -1.27
CA PHE A 265 -4.53 -16.03 -1.95
C PHE A 265 -4.34 -15.44 -3.35
N MET A 266 -3.25 -14.73 -3.61
CA MET A 266 -2.87 -14.30 -4.96
C MET A 266 -2.60 -15.50 -5.89
N LEU A 267 -1.93 -16.54 -5.39
CA LEU A 267 -1.71 -17.77 -6.16
C LEU A 267 -3.00 -18.56 -6.40
N LEU A 268 -3.95 -18.50 -5.47
CA LEU A 268 -5.24 -19.17 -5.57
C LEU A 268 -6.29 -18.35 -6.33
N LEU A 269 -6.05 -17.07 -6.58
CA LEU A 269 -7.01 -16.15 -7.19
C LEU A 269 -7.54 -16.63 -8.55
N PRO A 270 -6.72 -17.13 -9.50
CA PRO A 270 -7.22 -17.65 -10.78
C PRO A 270 -8.26 -18.78 -10.60
N TYR A 271 -8.02 -19.68 -9.66
CA TYR A 271 -8.95 -20.76 -9.33
C TYR A 271 -10.32 -20.22 -8.88
N PHE A 272 -10.31 -19.22 -7.99
CA PHE A 272 -11.54 -18.61 -7.50
C PHE A 272 -12.26 -17.82 -8.58
N LEU A 273 -11.53 -17.07 -9.42
CA LEU A 273 -12.12 -16.32 -10.54
C LEU A 273 -12.81 -17.25 -11.55
N ILE A 274 -12.19 -18.39 -11.89
CA ILE A 274 -12.78 -19.38 -12.81
C ILE A 274 -14.03 -20.03 -12.19
N ARG A 275 -13.98 -20.41 -10.90
CA ARG A 275 -15.08 -21.13 -10.25
C ARG A 275 -16.24 -20.24 -9.82
N LEU A 276 -15.96 -19.09 -9.26
CA LEU A 276 -16.96 -18.20 -8.67
C LEU A 276 -17.38 -17.06 -9.61
N GLY A 277 -16.51 -16.71 -10.55
CA GLY A 277 -16.68 -15.55 -11.41
C GLY A 277 -16.40 -14.22 -10.71
N LEU A 278 -16.36 -13.14 -11.47
CA LEU A 278 -15.97 -11.81 -11.05
C LEU A 278 -16.77 -11.30 -9.85
N LYS A 279 -18.11 -11.26 -9.96
CA LYS A 279 -18.97 -10.66 -8.92
C LYS A 279 -18.82 -11.34 -7.57
N LYS A 280 -18.83 -12.67 -7.52
CA LYS A 280 -18.73 -13.39 -6.25
C LYS A 280 -17.34 -13.24 -5.62
N THR A 281 -16.28 -13.23 -6.42
CA THR A 281 -14.92 -13.01 -5.91
C THR A 281 -14.79 -11.65 -5.27
N LEU A 282 -15.26 -10.57 -5.93
CA LEU A 282 -15.28 -9.22 -5.36
C LEU A 282 -16.10 -9.15 -4.06
N LEU A 283 -17.29 -9.77 -4.02
CA LEU A 283 -18.15 -9.79 -2.83
C LEU A 283 -17.49 -10.53 -1.65
N ILE A 284 -16.77 -11.63 -1.90
CA ILE A 284 -16.02 -12.35 -0.85
C ILE A 284 -14.90 -11.45 -0.30
N GLY A 285 -14.18 -10.73 -1.14
CA GLY A 285 -13.20 -9.73 -0.70
C GLY A 285 -13.82 -8.65 0.18
N MET A 286 -14.97 -8.10 -0.23
CA MET A 286 -15.71 -7.10 0.57
C MET A 286 -16.21 -7.68 1.90
N LEU A 287 -16.73 -8.90 1.90
CA LEU A 287 -17.17 -9.58 3.13
C LEU A 287 -15.99 -9.82 4.09
N ALA A 288 -14.83 -10.17 3.56
CA ALA A 288 -13.62 -10.35 4.37
C ALA A 288 -13.22 -9.04 5.08
N TRP A 289 -13.42 -7.86 4.45
CA TRP A 289 -13.23 -6.57 5.11
C TRP A 289 -14.16 -6.38 6.31
N VAL A 290 -15.43 -6.69 6.17
CA VAL A 290 -16.42 -6.63 7.26
C VAL A 290 -16.02 -7.54 8.40
N LEU A 291 -15.76 -8.82 8.10
CA LEU A 291 -15.39 -9.82 9.10
C LEU A 291 -14.09 -9.44 9.83
N ARG A 292 -13.10 -8.95 9.12
CA ARG A 292 -11.82 -8.50 9.67
C ARG A 292 -12.02 -7.46 10.77
N TYR A 293 -12.79 -6.41 10.51
CA TYR A 293 -13.01 -5.34 11.49
C TYR A 293 -13.91 -5.78 12.63
N LEU A 294 -14.87 -6.67 12.41
CA LEU A 294 -15.62 -7.29 13.51
C LEU A 294 -14.71 -8.15 14.41
N LEU A 295 -13.78 -8.89 13.81
CA LEU A 295 -12.80 -9.68 14.57
C LEU A 295 -11.87 -8.78 15.39
N PHE A 296 -11.47 -7.61 14.88
CA PHE A 296 -10.71 -6.63 15.65
C PHE A 296 -11.54 -5.96 16.73
N ALA A 297 -12.79 -5.63 16.45
CA ALA A 297 -13.70 -5.00 17.42
C ALA A 297 -13.99 -5.88 18.65
N TYR A 298 -14.02 -7.20 18.48
CA TYR A 298 -14.38 -8.16 19.54
C TYR A 298 -13.22 -9.05 20.01
N GLY A 299 -12.05 -8.96 19.35
CA GLY A 299 -10.82 -9.65 19.74
C GLY A 299 -10.09 -8.95 20.89
N ASN A 300 -9.28 -9.70 21.61
CA ASN A 300 -8.35 -9.17 22.62
C ASN A 300 -7.02 -9.96 22.59
N ALA A 301 -6.01 -9.48 23.31
CA ALA A 301 -4.69 -10.12 23.34
C ALA A 301 -4.63 -11.39 24.23
N ASP A 302 -5.66 -11.67 25.01
CA ASP A 302 -5.74 -12.80 25.94
C ASP A 302 -6.54 -13.96 25.36
N GLU A 303 -7.78 -14.15 25.84
CA GLU A 303 -8.63 -15.30 25.50
C GLU A 303 -9.07 -15.30 24.02
N LYS A 304 -9.14 -14.13 23.35
CA LYS A 304 -9.64 -13.98 21.98
C LYS A 304 -8.54 -13.61 20.97
N THR A 305 -7.30 -13.91 21.28
CA THR A 305 -6.15 -13.65 20.37
C THR A 305 -6.35 -14.29 19.00
N ALA A 306 -7.01 -15.46 18.94
CA ALA A 306 -7.32 -16.13 17.67
C ALA A 306 -8.17 -15.24 16.73
N MET A 307 -9.07 -14.41 17.26
CA MET A 307 -9.87 -13.47 16.45
C MET A 307 -8.96 -12.43 15.79
N LEU A 308 -7.98 -11.89 16.53
CA LEU A 308 -7.01 -10.94 16.00
C LEU A 308 -6.15 -11.57 14.88
N ILE A 309 -5.66 -12.79 15.10
CA ILE A 309 -4.84 -13.50 14.12
C ILE A 309 -5.64 -13.80 12.85
N VAL A 310 -6.87 -14.29 12.98
CA VAL A 310 -7.75 -14.51 11.81
C VAL A 310 -8.03 -13.17 11.10
N GLY A 311 -8.30 -12.10 11.84
CA GLY A 311 -8.46 -10.76 11.28
C GLY A 311 -7.23 -10.29 10.49
N ILE A 312 -6.02 -10.57 10.97
CA ILE A 312 -4.77 -10.30 10.25
C ILE A 312 -4.67 -11.16 8.98
N LEU A 313 -4.92 -12.46 9.08
CA LEU A 313 -4.82 -13.40 7.96
C LEU A 313 -5.88 -13.18 6.88
N LEU A 314 -7.02 -12.57 7.20
CA LEU A 314 -8.00 -12.15 6.18
C LEU A 314 -7.44 -11.10 5.20
N HIS A 315 -6.25 -10.53 5.46
CA HIS A 315 -5.63 -9.52 4.60
C HIS A 315 -5.53 -9.96 3.13
N GLY A 316 -5.06 -11.17 2.88
CA GLY A 316 -4.93 -11.69 1.52
C GLY A 316 -6.28 -11.75 0.79
N ILE A 317 -7.32 -12.27 1.45
CA ILE A 317 -8.67 -12.30 0.84
C ILE A 317 -9.21 -10.88 0.61
N CYS A 318 -9.05 -9.98 1.60
CA CYS A 318 -9.49 -8.61 1.49
C CYS A 318 -8.85 -7.91 0.27
N TYR A 319 -7.54 -8.06 0.12
CA TYR A 319 -6.76 -7.33 -0.87
C TYR A 319 -6.86 -7.97 -2.25
N ASP A 320 -6.60 -9.27 -2.37
CA ASP A 320 -6.52 -9.94 -3.66
C ASP A 320 -7.88 -10.10 -4.32
N PHE A 321 -8.90 -10.49 -3.54
CA PHE A 321 -10.23 -10.75 -4.10
C PHE A 321 -10.97 -9.47 -4.47
N PHE A 322 -10.56 -8.31 -3.93
CA PHE A 322 -11.13 -7.03 -4.36
C PHE A 322 -10.18 -6.22 -5.23
N PHE A 323 -9.00 -5.83 -4.74
CA PHE A 323 -8.15 -4.90 -5.46
C PHE A 323 -7.40 -5.56 -6.62
N VAL A 324 -6.80 -6.75 -6.43
CA VAL A 324 -6.12 -7.45 -7.53
C VAL A 324 -7.12 -7.90 -8.58
N THR A 325 -8.26 -8.48 -8.18
CA THR A 325 -9.37 -8.79 -9.09
C THR A 325 -9.87 -7.55 -9.83
N GLY A 326 -9.94 -6.42 -9.14
CA GLY A 326 -10.33 -5.15 -9.73
C GLY A 326 -9.35 -4.63 -10.79
N GLN A 327 -8.06 -4.83 -10.60
CA GLN A 327 -7.05 -4.52 -11.60
C GLN A 327 -7.22 -5.40 -12.85
N ILE A 328 -7.46 -6.70 -12.66
CA ILE A 328 -7.75 -7.64 -13.76
C ILE A 328 -9.02 -7.21 -14.52
N TYR A 329 -10.08 -6.84 -13.80
CA TYR A 329 -11.31 -6.35 -14.39
C TYR A 329 -11.12 -5.05 -15.18
N THR A 330 -10.34 -4.12 -14.61
CA THR A 330 -9.98 -2.85 -15.27
C THR A 330 -9.22 -3.10 -16.57
N ASP A 331 -8.26 -4.01 -16.57
CA ASP A 331 -7.50 -4.40 -17.75
C ASP A 331 -8.39 -4.99 -18.85
N ALA A 332 -9.29 -5.90 -18.48
CA ALA A 332 -10.23 -6.53 -19.41
C ALA A 332 -11.17 -5.50 -20.05
N LYS A 333 -11.65 -4.52 -19.27
CA LYS A 333 -12.54 -3.44 -19.79
C LYS A 333 -11.81 -2.41 -20.63
N ALA A 334 -10.58 -2.08 -20.29
CA ALA A 334 -9.81 -1.04 -20.99
C ALA A 334 -9.35 -1.48 -22.38
N GLY A 335 -9.00 -2.73 -22.52
CA GLY A 335 -8.39 -3.25 -23.74
C GLY A 335 -6.98 -2.66 -24.00
N PRO A 336 -6.27 -3.11 -25.04
CA PRO A 336 -4.84 -2.79 -25.22
C PRO A 336 -4.51 -1.30 -25.33
N LYS A 337 -5.44 -0.50 -25.90
CA LYS A 337 -5.15 0.90 -26.27
C LYS A 337 -5.09 1.86 -25.06
N ILE A 338 -5.82 1.57 -23.98
CA ILE A 338 -5.94 2.46 -22.82
C ILE A 338 -5.68 1.75 -21.50
N LYS A 339 -5.12 0.54 -21.53
CA LYS A 339 -4.83 -0.27 -20.35
C LYS A 339 -4.02 0.50 -19.30
N SER A 340 -2.90 1.09 -19.67
CA SER A 340 -2.05 1.86 -18.75
C SER A 340 -2.77 3.09 -18.20
N ALA A 341 -3.54 3.81 -19.02
CA ALA A 341 -4.34 4.94 -18.59
C ALA A 341 -5.42 4.54 -17.58
N ALA A 342 -6.07 3.38 -17.79
CA ALA A 342 -7.09 2.87 -16.87
C ALA A 342 -6.50 2.42 -15.53
N GLN A 343 -5.35 1.73 -15.54
CA GLN A 343 -4.64 1.38 -14.31
C GLN A 343 -4.14 2.61 -13.55
N GLY A 344 -3.63 3.60 -14.26
CA GLY A 344 -3.24 4.88 -13.67
C GLY A 344 -4.43 5.60 -13.02
N LEU A 345 -5.57 5.66 -13.72
CA LEU A 345 -6.77 6.32 -13.21
C LEU A 345 -7.33 5.62 -11.96
N ILE A 346 -7.41 4.28 -11.93
CA ILE A 346 -7.89 3.56 -10.74
C ILE A 346 -6.91 3.66 -9.58
N THR A 347 -5.61 3.69 -9.85
CA THR A 347 -4.57 3.90 -8.81
C THR A 347 -4.69 5.30 -8.20
N LEU A 348 -4.86 6.33 -9.03
CA LEU A 348 -5.09 7.71 -8.57
C LEU A 348 -6.37 7.81 -7.73
N ALA A 349 -7.44 7.15 -8.17
CA ALA A 349 -8.71 7.14 -7.47
C ALA A 349 -8.64 6.43 -6.12
N THR A 350 -7.96 5.28 -6.06
CA THR A 350 -7.84 4.47 -4.84
C THR A 350 -6.76 5.02 -3.90
N TYR A 351 -5.48 4.97 -4.28
CA TYR A 351 -4.36 5.40 -3.43
C TYR A 351 -4.28 6.92 -3.25
N GLY A 352 -4.75 7.71 -4.24
CA GLY A 352 -4.86 9.16 -4.11
C GLY A 352 -6.12 9.54 -3.32
N ILE A 353 -7.28 9.53 -3.98
CA ILE A 353 -8.52 10.10 -3.43
C ILE A 353 -9.11 9.23 -2.32
N GLY A 354 -9.27 7.93 -2.56
CA GLY A 354 -9.92 7.01 -1.61
C GLY A 354 -9.17 6.90 -0.30
N MET A 355 -7.85 6.71 -0.35
CA MET A 355 -7.02 6.65 0.85
C MET A 355 -6.95 8.00 1.58
N LEU A 356 -6.91 9.13 0.85
CA LEU A 356 -6.92 10.45 1.47
C LEU A 356 -8.18 10.65 2.32
N ILE A 357 -9.36 10.39 1.76
CA ILE A 357 -10.63 10.45 2.49
C ILE A 357 -10.63 9.46 3.66
N GLY A 358 -10.07 8.27 3.42
CA GLY A 358 -9.98 7.21 4.41
C GLY A 358 -9.13 7.58 5.62
N PHE A 359 -7.94 8.12 5.43
CA PHE A 359 -7.06 8.56 6.53
C PHE A 359 -7.70 9.68 7.35
N TRP A 360 -8.28 10.69 6.69
CA TRP A 360 -9.02 11.74 7.37
C TRP A 360 -10.20 11.21 8.19
N SER A 361 -10.95 10.27 7.62
CA SER A 361 -12.06 9.63 8.33
C SER A 361 -11.58 8.81 9.53
N ALA A 362 -10.49 8.06 9.36
CA ALA A 362 -9.88 7.26 10.42
C ALA A 362 -9.37 8.12 11.57
N GLY A 363 -8.69 9.25 11.28
CA GLY A 363 -8.24 10.18 12.31
C GLY A 363 -9.39 10.81 13.10
N LYS A 364 -10.43 11.27 12.40
CA LYS A 364 -11.61 11.84 13.08
C LYS A 364 -12.34 10.83 13.96
N ILE A 365 -12.50 9.59 13.49
CA ILE A 365 -13.13 8.54 14.29
C ILE A 365 -12.24 8.18 15.47
N TYR A 366 -10.93 8.07 15.28
CA TYR A 366 -9.99 7.84 16.36
C TYR A 366 -10.13 8.91 17.46
N ASP A 367 -10.05 10.21 17.11
CA ASP A 367 -10.18 11.30 18.07
C ASP A 367 -11.55 11.33 18.76
N ALA A 368 -12.64 11.04 18.02
CA ALA A 368 -14.00 11.02 18.57
C ALA A 368 -14.23 9.89 19.59
N TYR A 369 -13.52 8.78 19.45
CA TYR A 369 -13.61 7.61 20.33
C TYR A 369 -12.39 7.46 21.26
N THR A 370 -11.55 8.50 21.39
CA THR A 370 -10.55 8.62 22.46
C THR A 370 -11.14 9.44 23.58
N ILE A 371 -11.60 8.77 24.65
CA ILE A 371 -12.29 9.39 25.79
C ILE A 371 -11.31 9.41 26.98
N GLU A 372 -11.02 10.59 27.50
CA GLU A 372 -10.08 10.79 28.62
C GLU A 372 -8.72 10.11 28.42
N GLY A 373 -8.23 10.11 27.16
CA GLY A 373 -6.96 9.49 26.79
C GLY A 373 -7.02 7.96 26.62
N VAL A 374 -8.21 7.35 26.69
CA VAL A 374 -8.40 5.90 26.50
C VAL A 374 -9.14 5.65 25.17
N ASN A 375 -8.52 4.87 24.31
CA ASN A 375 -9.08 4.52 23.00
C ASN A 375 -10.19 3.46 23.13
N GLN A 376 -11.38 3.78 22.66
CA GLN A 376 -12.51 2.85 22.60
C GLN A 376 -12.39 1.99 21.32
N TRP A 377 -11.41 1.08 21.30
CA TRP A 377 -11.05 0.32 20.11
C TRP A 377 -12.19 -0.45 19.46
N LYS A 378 -13.11 -0.96 20.27
CA LYS A 378 -14.30 -1.64 19.75
C LYS A 378 -15.10 -0.73 18.82
N ASP A 379 -15.39 0.50 19.26
CA ASP A 379 -16.20 1.45 18.51
C ASP A 379 -15.42 2.00 17.31
N ILE A 380 -14.12 2.23 17.46
CA ILE A 380 -13.21 2.62 16.37
C ILE A 380 -13.25 1.57 15.25
N TRP A 381 -13.26 0.27 15.56
CA TRP A 381 -13.31 -0.78 14.53
C TRP A 381 -14.72 -1.06 14.01
N LEU A 382 -15.77 -0.81 14.77
CA LEU A 382 -17.16 -0.96 14.29
C LEU A 382 -17.49 0.07 13.20
N ALA A 383 -16.88 1.25 13.21
CA ALA A 383 -17.09 2.26 12.19
C ALA A 383 -16.72 1.78 10.77
N PRO A 384 -15.47 1.32 10.50
CA PRO A 384 -15.11 0.78 9.18
C PRO A 384 -15.82 -0.55 8.87
N ALA A 385 -16.19 -1.37 9.88
CA ALA A 385 -16.97 -2.58 9.67
C ALA A 385 -18.36 -2.26 9.10
N GLY A 386 -19.07 -1.30 9.73
CA GLY A 386 -20.40 -0.85 9.28
C GLY A 386 -20.35 -0.20 7.91
N PHE A 387 -19.32 0.62 7.64
CA PHE A 387 -19.15 1.25 6.35
C PHE A 387 -18.84 0.23 5.24
N ALA A 388 -17.93 -0.73 5.49
CA ALA A 388 -17.65 -1.81 4.55
C ALA A 388 -18.89 -2.68 4.28
N PHE A 389 -19.71 -2.95 5.31
CA PHE A 389 -20.97 -3.67 5.16
C PHE A 389 -21.97 -2.91 4.28
N LEU A 390 -22.09 -1.61 4.46
CA LEU A 390 -22.95 -0.77 3.60
C LEU A 390 -22.52 -0.86 2.13
N ILE A 391 -21.21 -0.74 1.86
CA ILE A 391 -20.69 -0.84 0.49
C ILE A 391 -20.96 -2.25 -0.07
N LEU A 392 -20.74 -3.31 0.71
CA LEU A 392 -21.02 -4.70 0.31
C LEU A 392 -22.49 -4.86 -0.12
N VAL A 393 -23.44 -4.38 0.67
CA VAL A 393 -24.86 -4.48 0.38
C VAL A 393 -25.21 -3.70 -0.89
N LEU A 394 -24.75 -2.46 -1.01
CA LEU A 394 -24.98 -1.65 -2.21
C LEU A 394 -24.39 -2.31 -3.45
N PHE A 395 -23.16 -2.80 -3.37
CA PHE A 395 -22.51 -3.49 -4.49
C PHE A 395 -23.26 -4.78 -4.89
N LEU A 396 -23.70 -5.57 -3.92
CA LEU A 396 -24.49 -6.78 -4.15
C LEU A 396 -25.75 -6.48 -4.96
N LEU A 397 -26.45 -5.37 -4.64
CA LEU A 397 -27.71 -4.99 -5.26
C LEU A 397 -27.53 -4.38 -6.66
N VAL A 398 -26.48 -3.56 -6.87
CA VAL A 398 -26.36 -2.76 -8.10
C VAL A 398 -25.37 -3.31 -9.12
N PHE A 399 -24.30 -4.00 -8.68
CA PHE A 399 -23.30 -4.57 -9.59
C PHE A 399 -23.85 -5.82 -10.27
N LYS A 400 -23.85 -5.84 -11.59
CA LYS A 400 -24.31 -6.99 -12.36
C LYS A 400 -23.18 -8.01 -12.58
N ASN A 401 -23.51 -9.29 -12.63
CA ASN A 401 -22.53 -10.31 -12.91
C ASN A 401 -22.07 -10.21 -14.38
N GLU A 402 -20.77 -10.21 -14.58
CA GLU A 402 -20.14 -10.18 -15.90
C GLU A 402 -19.11 -11.31 -16.02
N LYS A 403 -18.96 -11.82 -17.23
CA LYS A 403 -17.84 -12.74 -17.55
C LYS A 403 -16.65 -11.90 -18.00
N ILE A 404 -15.49 -12.15 -17.42
CA ILE A 404 -14.22 -11.68 -17.94
C ILE A 404 -13.46 -12.88 -18.51
N GLU A 405 -12.86 -12.71 -19.69
CA GLU A 405 -11.94 -13.70 -20.20
C GLU A 405 -10.65 -13.62 -19.41
N VAL A 406 -10.43 -14.60 -18.55
CA VAL A 406 -9.13 -14.81 -17.90
C VAL A 406 -8.33 -15.67 -18.88
N ASN A 407 -7.36 -15.09 -19.56
CA ASN A 407 -6.44 -15.86 -20.41
C ASN A 407 -5.69 -16.85 -19.51
N GLU A 408 -5.80 -18.14 -19.86
CA GLU A 408 -5.11 -19.24 -19.21
C GLU A 408 -3.57 -19.12 -19.29
#